data_35a3a808f5759102515361d9c2b8a127
#
_entry.id   35a3a808f5759102515361d9c2b8a127
#
_cell.length_a   1.000
_cell.length_b   1.000
_cell.length_c   1.000
_cell.angle_alpha   90.00
_cell.angle_beta   90.00
_cell.angle_gamma   90.00
#
_symmetry.space_group_name_H-M   'P 1'
#
loop_
_entity.id
_entity.type
_entity.pdbx_description
1 polymer ?
#
loop_
_entity_poly.entity_id
_entity_poly.type
_entity_poly.pdbx_seq_one_letter_code
_entity_poly.pdbx_strand_id
1 'polypeptide(L)'
;MEKITSFTIDHIKLQPGLYVSRKDAVGESTVTTFDLRLTSPNEEPVMNTAEMHTIEHLAATYLRNEPEWKERVLYFGPMGCRTGFYLLLKGDLNSREALPLVTDCFRFIAEFAGEVPGASAKDCGNYLDMNLPMANYWGRKYAALLENITDDRLVYPE
;
A
#
# COMPACT_ATOMS: atom_id res chain seq x y z
N MET A 1 -24.09 -13.01 -10.88
CA MET A 1 -23.29 -11.79 -10.60
C MET A 1 -21.98 -11.94 -11.35
N GLU A 2 -21.55 -10.89 -12.04
CA GLU A 2 -20.24 -10.86 -12.69
C GLU A 2 -19.13 -10.72 -11.66
N LYS A 3 -17.95 -11.27 -11.96
CA LYS A 3 -16.77 -11.09 -11.09
C LYS A 3 -16.29 -9.65 -11.16
N ILE A 4 -15.99 -9.07 -10.01
CA ILE A 4 -15.34 -7.75 -9.92
C ILE A 4 -13.86 -7.86 -10.29
N THR A 5 -13.24 -6.77 -10.71
CA THR A 5 -11.85 -6.74 -11.20
C THR A 5 -10.85 -7.41 -10.25
N SER A 6 -10.97 -7.17 -8.93
CA SER A 6 -10.06 -7.76 -7.93
C SER A 6 -10.18 -9.29 -7.81
N PHE A 7 -11.27 -9.89 -8.30
CA PHE A 7 -11.47 -11.35 -8.31
C PHE A 7 -11.07 -12.01 -9.63
N THR A 8 -10.63 -11.23 -10.61
CA THR A 8 -10.13 -11.76 -11.90
C THR A 8 -8.62 -12.01 -11.90
N ILE A 9 -7.91 -11.49 -10.88
CA ILE A 9 -6.47 -11.68 -10.72
C ILE A 9 -6.20 -13.11 -10.24
N ASP A 10 -5.23 -13.78 -10.86
CA ASP A 10 -4.79 -15.10 -10.41
C ASP A 10 -3.94 -14.99 -9.14
N HIS A 11 -4.58 -15.17 -7.98
CA HIS A 11 -3.92 -15.11 -6.67
C HIS A 11 -2.99 -16.29 -6.37
N ILE A 12 -2.99 -17.33 -7.20
CA ILE A 12 -2.03 -18.44 -7.08
C ILE A 12 -0.67 -18.02 -7.66
N LYS A 13 -0.70 -17.24 -8.73
CA LYS A 13 0.52 -16.73 -9.40
C LYS A 13 1.00 -15.40 -8.84
N LEU A 14 0.12 -14.65 -8.15
CA LEU A 14 0.40 -13.31 -7.68
C LEU A 14 1.49 -13.32 -6.60
N GLN A 15 2.54 -12.55 -6.83
CA GLN A 15 3.68 -12.40 -5.93
C GLN A 15 3.71 -10.99 -5.31
N PRO A 16 4.50 -10.77 -4.24
CA PRO A 16 4.74 -9.42 -3.72
C PRO A 16 5.27 -8.50 -4.81
N GLY A 17 4.73 -7.28 -4.88
CA GLY A 17 5.07 -6.32 -5.93
C GLY A 17 4.25 -5.05 -5.85
N LEU A 18 4.31 -4.25 -6.89
CA LEU A 18 3.55 -3.00 -7.04
C LEU A 18 2.82 -3.01 -8.38
N TYR A 19 1.51 -3.11 -8.35
CA TYR A 19 0.69 -3.32 -9.55
C TYR A 19 -0.32 -2.21 -9.76
N VAL A 20 -0.62 -1.89 -11.01
CA VAL A 20 -1.84 -1.15 -11.34
C VAL A 20 -3.02 -2.11 -11.26
N SER A 21 -3.89 -1.92 -10.28
CA SER A 21 -5.09 -2.75 -10.10
C SER A 21 -6.17 -2.39 -11.12
N ARG A 22 -6.45 -1.09 -11.24
CA ARG A 22 -7.40 -0.57 -12.24
C ARG A 22 -7.23 0.93 -12.43
N LYS A 23 -7.83 1.43 -13.51
CA LYS A 23 -7.96 2.86 -13.80
C LYS A 23 -9.42 3.20 -14.00
N ASP A 24 -9.89 4.23 -13.31
CA ASP A 24 -11.27 4.70 -13.37
C ASP A 24 -11.32 6.13 -13.91
N ALA A 25 -12.16 6.37 -14.91
CA ALA A 25 -12.44 7.71 -15.41
C ALA A 25 -13.42 8.43 -14.47
N VAL A 26 -13.06 9.63 -14.04
CA VAL A 26 -13.90 10.49 -13.17
C VAL A 26 -13.95 11.88 -13.79
N GLY A 27 -14.99 12.17 -14.56
CA GLY A 27 -15.06 13.37 -15.40
C GLY A 27 -13.91 13.41 -16.41
N GLU A 28 -13.12 14.48 -16.43
CA GLU A 28 -11.92 14.64 -17.27
C GLU A 28 -10.65 14.07 -16.64
N SER A 29 -10.75 13.51 -15.43
CA SER A 29 -9.61 12.97 -14.69
C SER A 29 -9.64 11.45 -14.68
N THR A 30 -8.47 10.85 -14.48
CA THR A 30 -8.30 9.42 -14.21
C THR A 30 -7.89 9.22 -12.76
N VAL A 31 -8.39 8.17 -12.13
CA VAL A 31 -7.92 7.66 -10.84
C VAL A 31 -7.25 6.31 -11.08
N THR A 32 -5.99 6.20 -10.71
CA THR A 32 -5.26 4.93 -10.75
C THR A 32 -5.24 4.32 -9.36
N THR A 33 -5.71 3.08 -9.24
CA THR A 33 -5.62 2.27 -8.02
C THR A 33 -4.41 1.35 -8.11
N PHE A 34 -3.49 1.49 -7.17
CA PHE A 34 -2.32 0.61 -7.05
C PHE A 34 -2.55 -0.45 -5.98
N ASP A 35 -2.14 -1.66 -6.30
CA ASP A 35 -2.06 -2.82 -5.40
C ASP A 35 -0.61 -2.90 -4.88
N LEU A 36 -0.44 -2.60 -3.60
CA LEU A 36 0.82 -2.74 -2.88
C LEU A 36 0.82 -4.11 -2.21
N ARG A 37 1.31 -5.13 -2.92
CA ARG A 37 1.28 -6.51 -2.43
C ARG A 37 2.55 -6.81 -1.63
N LEU A 38 2.39 -6.99 -0.30
CA LEU A 38 3.50 -7.21 0.62
C LEU A 38 3.81 -8.68 0.85
N THR A 39 2.80 -9.55 0.76
CA THR A 39 2.96 -10.99 1.01
C THR A 39 2.46 -11.82 -0.17
N SER A 40 3.04 -12.99 -0.39
CA SER A 40 2.55 -13.97 -1.37
C SER A 40 1.20 -14.52 -0.92
N PRO A 41 0.10 -14.27 -1.69
CA PRO A 41 -1.22 -14.73 -1.30
C PRO A 41 -1.27 -16.25 -1.12
N ASN A 42 -1.86 -16.70 -0.01
CA ASN A 42 -2.06 -18.11 0.33
C ASN A 42 -0.77 -18.95 0.55
N GLU A 43 0.42 -18.36 0.44
CA GLU A 43 1.71 -19.06 0.58
C GLU A 43 2.46 -18.67 1.84
N GLU A 44 2.37 -17.41 2.25
CA GLU A 44 3.05 -16.92 3.47
C GLU A 44 2.07 -16.32 4.48
N PRO A 45 2.47 -16.18 5.76
CA PRO A 45 1.64 -15.55 6.78
C PRO A 45 1.27 -14.13 6.41
N VAL A 46 0.01 -13.76 6.67
CA VAL A 46 -0.50 -12.40 6.47
C VAL A 46 -0.09 -11.47 7.61
N MET A 47 -0.16 -10.16 7.38
CA MET A 47 0.02 -9.16 8.42
C MET A 47 -1.10 -9.25 9.48
N ASN A 48 -0.76 -8.96 10.75
CA ASN A 48 -1.75 -8.79 11.80
C ASN A 48 -2.39 -7.40 11.76
N THR A 49 -3.56 -7.25 12.41
CA THR A 49 -4.34 -6.01 12.36
C THR A 49 -3.59 -4.81 12.91
N ALA A 50 -2.89 -4.96 14.03
CA ALA A 50 -2.17 -3.86 14.68
C ALA A 50 -1.02 -3.31 13.83
N GLU A 51 -0.27 -4.17 13.15
CA GLU A 51 0.82 -3.76 12.26
C GLU A 51 0.28 -3.11 10.97
N MET A 52 -0.81 -3.64 10.42
CA MET A 52 -1.48 -3.03 9.26
C MET A 52 -2.04 -1.64 9.61
N HIS A 53 -2.67 -1.50 10.75
CA HIS A 53 -3.23 -0.24 11.23
C HIS A 53 -2.12 0.80 11.45
N THR A 54 -0.98 0.38 12.01
CA THR A 54 0.20 1.24 12.16
C THR A 54 0.74 1.69 10.80
N ILE A 55 0.89 0.77 9.85
CA ILE A 55 1.33 1.09 8.48
C ILE A 55 0.35 2.07 7.82
N GLU A 56 -0.95 1.87 7.98
CA GLU A 56 -1.98 2.78 7.44
C GLU A 56 -1.78 4.21 7.95
N HIS A 57 -1.63 4.40 9.26
CA HIS A 57 -1.41 5.72 9.86
C HIS A 57 -0.11 6.38 9.36
N LEU A 58 0.99 5.62 9.33
CA LEU A 58 2.29 6.13 8.87
C LEU A 58 2.28 6.48 7.38
N ALA A 59 1.77 5.59 6.54
CA ALA A 59 1.69 5.81 5.09
C ALA A 59 0.76 6.97 4.75
N ALA A 60 -0.43 7.02 5.35
CA ALA A 60 -1.37 8.11 5.11
C ALA A 60 -0.77 9.47 5.51
N THR A 61 -0.04 9.53 6.63
CA THR A 61 0.65 10.74 7.08
C THR A 61 1.76 11.12 6.10
N TYR A 62 2.62 10.19 5.72
CA TYR A 62 3.70 10.44 4.77
C TYR A 62 3.19 10.94 3.43
N LEU A 63 2.28 10.18 2.81
CA LEU A 63 1.77 10.46 1.46
C LEU A 63 1.07 11.81 1.35
N ARG A 64 0.31 12.20 2.39
CA ARG A 64 -0.41 13.47 2.41
C ARG A 64 0.45 14.67 2.81
N ASN A 65 1.70 14.45 3.20
CA ASN A 65 2.70 15.49 3.47
C ASN A 65 3.82 15.53 2.43
N GLU A 66 3.86 14.57 1.49
CA GLU A 66 4.85 14.55 0.42
C GLU A 66 4.59 15.70 -0.57
N PRO A 67 5.55 16.63 -0.78
CA PRO A 67 5.28 17.89 -1.49
C PRO A 67 4.78 17.75 -2.93
N GLU A 68 5.28 16.76 -3.67
CA GLU A 68 4.96 16.56 -5.09
C GLU A 68 3.65 15.80 -5.31
N TRP A 69 3.26 14.94 -4.36
CA TRP A 69 2.16 13.99 -4.53
C TRP A 69 0.94 14.26 -3.69
N LYS A 70 1.04 15.02 -2.60
CA LYS A 70 -0.05 15.23 -1.61
C LYS A 70 -1.39 15.62 -2.21
N GLU A 71 -1.40 16.43 -3.26
CA GLU A 71 -2.62 16.88 -3.95
C GLU A 71 -3.22 15.80 -4.88
N ARG A 72 -2.49 14.71 -5.10
CA ARG A 72 -2.90 13.60 -5.94
C ARG A 72 -3.31 12.36 -5.12
N VAL A 73 -2.99 12.32 -3.83
CA VAL A 73 -3.33 11.20 -2.94
C VAL A 73 -4.80 11.27 -2.58
N LEU A 74 -5.57 10.26 -2.97
CA LEU A 74 -6.99 10.15 -2.68
C LEU A 74 -7.26 9.22 -1.50
N TYR A 75 -6.59 8.08 -1.44
CA TYR A 75 -6.79 7.09 -0.39
C TYR A 75 -5.59 6.16 -0.27
N PHE A 76 -5.29 5.76 0.97
CA PHE A 76 -4.42 4.63 1.30
C PHE A 76 -5.10 3.80 2.38
N GLY A 77 -5.16 2.49 2.20
CA GLY A 77 -5.78 1.62 3.19
C GLY A 77 -5.53 0.14 2.97
N PRO A 78 -5.73 -0.69 4.01
CA PRO A 78 -5.44 -2.12 3.98
C PRO A 78 -6.46 -2.90 3.15
N MET A 79 -6.01 -4.01 2.57
CA MET A 79 -6.89 -5.03 2.00
C MET A 79 -7.45 -5.93 3.10
N GLY A 80 -8.70 -6.34 2.99
CA GLY A 80 -9.35 -7.26 3.94
C GLY A 80 -8.66 -8.61 4.07
N CYS A 81 -7.96 -9.08 3.02
CA CYS A 81 -7.17 -10.32 3.05
C CYS A 81 -5.84 -10.18 3.82
N ARG A 82 -5.45 -8.97 4.19
CA ARG A 82 -4.25 -8.64 4.97
C ARG A 82 -2.92 -8.99 4.28
N THR A 83 -2.90 -9.05 2.95
CA THR A 83 -1.71 -9.32 2.15
C THR A 83 -1.09 -8.05 1.55
N GLY A 84 -1.75 -6.92 1.69
CA GLY A 84 -1.28 -5.65 1.13
C GLY A 84 -2.23 -4.48 1.36
N PHE A 85 -1.98 -3.41 0.61
CA PHE A 85 -2.71 -2.15 0.70
C PHE A 85 -3.12 -1.66 -0.68
N TYR A 86 -4.15 -0.81 -0.73
CA TYR A 86 -4.48 -0.03 -1.90
C TYR A 86 -4.04 1.42 -1.73
N LEU A 87 -3.44 1.97 -2.78
CA LEU A 87 -3.15 3.39 -2.94
C LEU A 87 -3.89 3.92 -4.16
N LEU A 88 -4.73 4.94 -3.96
CA LEU A 88 -5.45 5.62 -5.04
C LEU A 88 -4.80 6.98 -5.28
N LEU A 89 -4.34 7.19 -6.52
CA LEU A 89 -3.75 8.45 -6.96
C LEU A 89 -4.55 9.05 -8.13
N LYS A 90 -4.71 10.36 -8.11
CA LYS A 90 -5.22 11.11 -9.25
C LYS A 90 -4.16 11.12 -10.37
N GLY A 91 -4.55 10.71 -11.55
CA GLY A 91 -3.74 10.67 -12.75
C GLY A 91 -3.81 9.31 -13.45
N ASP A 92 -3.46 9.32 -14.73
CA ASP A 92 -3.26 8.12 -15.54
C ASP A 92 -1.81 7.66 -15.38
N LEU A 93 -1.57 6.77 -14.42
CA LEU A 93 -0.24 6.39 -13.96
C LEU A 93 0.03 4.90 -14.22
N ASN A 94 1.31 4.57 -14.36
CA ASN A 94 1.79 3.19 -14.32
C ASN A 94 2.57 2.89 -13.03
N SER A 95 2.90 1.61 -12.82
CA SER A 95 3.59 1.16 -11.60
C SER A 95 4.98 1.81 -11.44
N ARG A 96 5.71 2.04 -12.53
CA ARG A 96 7.04 2.65 -12.48
C ARG A 96 7.00 4.12 -12.06
N GLU A 97 5.94 4.84 -12.42
CA GLU A 97 5.77 6.24 -12.01
C GLU A 97 5.46 6.36 -10.51
N ALA A 98 4.73 5.40 -9.94
CA ALA A 98 4.43 5.37 -8.50
C ALA A 98 5.55 4.75 -7.66
N LEU A 99 6.46 3.98 -8.26
CA LEU A 99 7.49 3.21 -7.57
C LEU A 99 8.39 4.05 -6.64
N PRO A 100 8.92 5.21 -7.04
CA PRO A 100 9.74 6.04 -6.15
C PRO A 100 8.96 6.51 -4.92
N LEU A 101 7.74 7.00 -5.10
CA LEU A 101 6.86 7.45 -4.01
C LEU A 101 6.61 6.34 -2.99
N VAL A 102 6.23 5.14 -3.49
CA VAL A 102 5.92 4.00 -2.63
C VAL A 102 7.18 3.49 -1.92
N THR A 103 8.31 3.45 -2.61
CA THR A 103 9.60 3.05 -2.01
C THR A 103 9.98 3.98 -0.88
N ASP A 104 9.93 5.29 -1.07
CA ASP A 104 10.29 6.27 -0.05
C ASP A 104 9.29 6.26 1.13
N CYS A 105 8.01 6.06 0.86
CA CYS A 105 7.00 5.86 1.89
C CYS A 105 7.33 4.66 2.80
N PHE A 106 7.70 3.52 2.22
CA PHE A 106 8.02 2.32 2.99
C PHE A 106 9.41 2.37 3.65
N ARG A 107 10.36 3.12 3.12
CA ARG A 107 11.59 3.49 3.84
C ARG A 107 11.29 4.33 5.08
N PHE A 108 10.42 5.32 4.94
CA PHE A 108 9.95 6.12 6.08
C PHE A 108 9.32 5.23 7.16
N ILE A 109 8.43 4.30 6.78
CA ILE A 109 7.81 3.35 7.72
C ILE A 109 8.87 2.46 8.39
N ALA A 110 9.86 1.99 7.63
CA ALA A 110 10.94 1.14 8.11
C ALA A 110 11.77 1.78 9.23
N GLU A 111 12.00 3.09 9.14
CA GLU A 111 12.86 3.87 10.02
C GLU A 111 12.11 4.67 11.07
N PHE A 112 10.78 4.70 11.01
CA PHE A 112 9.97 5.53 11.90
C PHE A 112 10.17 5.13 13.37
N ALA A 113 10.38 6.14 14.21
CA ALA A 113 10.48 6.00 15.65
C ALA A 113 9.63 7.07 16.34
N GLY A 114 9.12 6.76 17.51
CA GLY A 114 8.29 7.66 18.30
C GLY A 114 6.82 7.29 18.28
N GLU A 115 5.97 8.25 18.62
CA GLU A 115 4.52 8.04 18.66
C GLU A 115 3.92 7.98 17.25
N VAL A 116 3.11 6.96 16.98
CA VAL A 116 2.41 6.82 15.70
C VAL A 116 1.42 7.98 15.54
N PRO A 117 1.49 8.74 14.42
CA PRO A 117 0.57 9.84 14.18
C PRO A 117 -0.90 9.41 14.28
N GLY A 118 -1.72 10.19 14.97
CA GLY A 118 -3.15 9.91 15.15
C GLY A 118 -3.47 8.72 16.07
N ALA A 119 -2.50 8.11 16.73
CA ALA A 119 -2.73 7.00 17.68
C ALA A 119 -3.20 7.53 19.05
N SER A 120 -4.29 8.25 19.07
CA SER A 120 -4.94 8.74 20.29
C SER A 120 -6.43 8.44 20.28
N ALA A 121 -7.04 8.38 21.47
CA ALA A 121 -8.48 8.14 21.61
C ALA A 121 -9.36 9.21 20.93
N LYS A 122 -8.82 10.40 20.73
CA LYS A 122 -9.50 11.50 20.06
C LYS A 122 -9.46 11.36 18.54
N ASP A 123 -8.35 10.84 17.99
CA ASP A 123 -8.04 10.88 16.56
C ASP A 123 -8.33 9.56 15.86
N CYS A 124 -8.39 8.44 16.59
CA CYS A 124 -8.56 7.10 16.05
C CYS A 124 -9.60 6.29 16.84
N GLY A 125 -10.48 5.60 16.12
CA GLY A 125 -11.52 4.75 16.71
C GLY A 125 -11.01 3.49 17.42
N ASN A 126 -9.73 3.10 17.18
CA ASN A 126 -9.10 1.93 17.81
C ASN A 126 -7.59 2.17 18.03
N TYR A 127 -7.27 3.26 18.71
CA TYR A 127 -5.91 3.77 18.85
C TYR A 127 -4.93 2.84 19.59
N LEU A 128 -5.43 1.88 20.37
CA LEU A 128 -4.60 0.89 21.07
C LEU A 128 -4.14 -0.27 20.17
N ASP A 129 -4.78 -0.47 19.02
CA ASP A 129 -4.43 -1.54 18.05
C ASP A 129 -3.28 -1.10 17.16
N MET A 130 -2.09 -0.92 17.74
CA MET A 130 -0.87 -0.48 17.08
C MET A 130 0.30 -1.41 17.39
N ASN A 131 1.17 -1.63 16.40
CA ASN A 131 2.41 -2.41 16.56
C ASN A 131 3.51 -1.81 15.67
N LEU A 132 4.20 -0.80 16.19
CA LEU A 132 5.27 -0.11 15.45
C LEU A 132 6.46 -1.02 15.11
N PRO A 133 6.99 -1.88 16.01
CA PRO A 133 8.09 -2.78 15.66
C PRO A 133 7.78 -3.68 14.45
N MET A 134 6.57 -4.22 14.37
CA MET A 134 6.15 -5.05 13.24
C MET A 134 5.87 -4.21 11.99
N ALA A 135 5.33 -3.00 12.13
CA ALA A 135 5.22 -2.07 11.00
C ALA A 135 6.60 -1.72 10.41
N ASN A 136 7.60 -1.47 11.25
CA ASN A 136 8.99 -1.27 10.80
C ASN A 136 9.54 -2.51 10.06
N TYR A 137 9.26 -3.71 10.57
CA TYR A 137 9.66 -4.96 9.91
C TYR A 137 9.09 -5.07 8.50
N TRP A 138 7.76 -4.90 8.35
CA TRP A 138 7.09 -4.93 7.05
C TRP A 138 7.56 -3.79 6.13
N GLY A 139 7.80 -2.62 6.70
CA GLY A 139 8.39 -1.47 5.99
C GLY A 139 9.73 -1.81 5.37
N ARG A 140 10.66 -2.40 6.15
CA ARG A 140 11.97 -2.85 5.66
C ARG A 140 11.85 -3.93 4.59
N LYS A 141 11.01 -4.94 4.84
CA LYS A 141 10.80 -6.05 3.90
C LYS A 141 10.32 -5.55 2.55
N TYR A 142 9.31 -4.70 2.55
CA TYR A 142 8.72 -4.21 1.31
C TYR A 142 9.59 -3.16 0.60
N ALA A 143 10.22 -2.24 1.33
CA ALA A 143 11.18 -1.31 0.74
C ALA A 143 12.33 -2.03 0.04
N ALA A 144 12.92 -3.07 0.66
CA ALA A 144 13.97 -3.88 0.06
C ALA A 144 13.50 -4.61 -1.22
N LEU A 145 12.26 -5.09 -1.25
CA LEU A 145 11.66 -5.67 -2.45
C LEU A 145 11.54 -4.62 -3.56
N LEU A 146 11.00 -3.44 -3.27
CA LEU A 146 10.79 -2.36 -4.24
C LEU A 146 12.10 -1.83 -4.81
N GLU A 147 13.16 -1.73 -4.01
CA GLU A 147 14.49 -1.28 -4.44
C GLU A 147 15.14 -2.21 -5.46
N ASN A 148 14.79 -3.49 -5.43
CA ASN A 148 15.31 -4.53 -6.32
C ASN A 148 14.22 -5.14 -7.22
N ILE A 149 13.14 -4.39 -7.47
CA ILE A 149 11.96 -4.91 -8.16
C ILE A 149 12.23 -5.21 -9.64
N THR A 150 11.75 -6.34 -10.09
CA THR A 150 11.79 -6.77 -11.48
C THR A 150 10.48 -6.43 -12.20
N ASP A 151 10.51 -6.39 -13.53
CA ASP A 151 9.35 -5.97 -14.34
C ASP A 151 8.13 -6.86 -14.16
N ASP A 152 8.32 -8.15 -13.94
CA ASP A 152 7.27 -9.12 -13.65
C ASP A 152 6.53 -8.89 -12.32
N ARG A 153 7.09 -8.03 -11.45
CA ARG A 153 6.47 -7.60 -10.18
C ARG A 153 5.80 -6.24 -10.27
N LEU A 154 5.73 -5.66 -11.47
CA LEU A 154 5.08 -4.39 -11.77
C LEU A 154 3.83 -4.54 -12.63
N VAL A 155 3.57 -5.76 -13.12
CA VAL A 155 2.41 -6.11 -13.95
C VAL A 155 1.82 -7.41 -13.39
N TYR A 156 0.48 -7.49 -13.33
CA TYR A 156 -0.17 -8.70 -12.86
C TYR A 156 0.18 -9.91 -13.73
N PRO A 157 0.35 -11.10 -13.11
CA PRO A 157 0.57 -12.33 -13.86
C PRO A 157 -0.66 -12.65 -14.74
N GLU A 158 -0.40 -13.18 -15.95
CA GLU A 158 -1.42 -13.67 -16.86
C GLU A 158 -1.93 -15.08 -16.47
#